data_00fd06df6a6370a23fc33ab925a22566
#
_entry.id   00fd06df6a6370a23fc33ab925a22566
#
_cell.length_a   1.000
_cell.length_b   1.000
_cell.length_c   1.000
_cell.angle_alpha   90.00
_cell.angle_beta   90.00
_cell.angle_gamma   90.00
#
_symmetry.space_group_name_H-M   'P 1'
#
loop_
_entity.id
_entity.type
_entity.pdbx_description
1 polymer ?
#
loop_
_entity_poly.entity_id
_entity_poly.type
_entity_poly.pdbx_seq_one_letter_code
_entity_poly.pdbx_strand_id
1 'polypeptide(L)'
;MTLKDRITEDMKTAMRAKEVARLSTIRLLLAAIKQREVDERRDMSDADVAVVIDKMVKQRRDSITQFEAGKRQDLANLEKAEVAVLKAYMPEQLTDVEIGAEIDAAIAAALANGAPSGPAGMGKVMAELKGKLAGRADMTAVSAKVKAKLA
;
A
#
# COMPACT_ATOMS: atom_id res chain seq x y z
N MET A 1 16.86 10.27 -5.27
CA MET A 1 16.63 8.85 -5.59
C MET A 1 15.16 8.51 -5.34
N THR A 2 14.47 8.01 -6.34
CA THR A 2 13.08 7.58 -6.22
C THR A 2 13.01 6.23 -5.50
N LEU A 3 11.81 5.86 -5.04
CA LEU A 3 11.59 4.54 -4.44
C LEU A 3 11.93 3.42 -5.44
N LYS A 4 11.56 3.57 -6.70
CA LYS A 4 11.90 2.64 -7.76
C LYS A 4 13.42 2.49 -7.93
N ASP A 5 14.17 3.59 -7.88
CA ASP A 5 15.64 3.56 -7.95
C ASP A 5 16.23 2.81 -6.76
N ARG A 6 15.73 3.04 -5.57
CA ARG A 6 16.15 2.34 -4.36
C ARG A 6 15.91 0.83 -4.47
N ILE A 7 14.74 0.44 -4.95
CA ILE A 7 14.40 -0.97 -5.17
C ILE A 7 15.35 -1.60 -6.18
N THR A 8 15.67 -0.89 -7.26
CA THR A 8 16.60 -1.36 -8.30
C THR A 8 18.01 -1.54 -7.73
N GLU A 9 18.50 -0.61 -6.92
CA GLU A 9 19.81 -0.74 -6.26
C GLU A 9 19.82 -1.90 -5.26
N ASP A 10 18.75 -2.09 -4.50
CA ASP A 10 18.62 -3.20 -3.56
C ASP A 10 18.60 -4.56 -4.29
N MET A 11 18.02 -4.60 -5.49
CA MET A 11 18.11 -5.80 -6.35
C MET A 11 19.56 -6.16 -6.66
N LYS A 12 20.35 -5.19 -7.06
CA LYS A 12 21.77 -5.39 -7.37
C LYS A 12 22.55 -5.85 -6.13
N THR A 13 22.27 -5.24 -4.99
CA THR A 13 22.89 -5.59 -3.71
C THR A 13 22.55 -7.03 -3.31
N ALA A 14 21.27 -7.42 -3.38
CA ALA A 14 20.83 -8.78 -3.08
C ALA A 14 21.45 -9.81 -4.03
N MET A 15 21.61 -9.46 -5.30
CA MET A 15 22.26 -10.31 -6.29
C MET A 15 23.76 -10.53 -5.96
N ARG A 16 24.47 -9.47 -5.59
CA ARG A 16 25.88 -9.56 -5.20
C ARG A 16 26.07 -10.37 -3.91
N ALA A 17 25.14 -10.20 -2.95
CA ALA A 17 25.16 -10.92 -1.68
C ALA A 17 24.64 -12.36 -1.77
N LYS A 18 24.13 -12.76 -2.94
CA LYS A 18 23.54 -14.09 -3.19
C LYS A 18 22.35 -14.40 -2.26
N GLU A 19 21.57 -13.35 -1.92
CA GLU A 19 20.34 -13.47 -1.14
C GLU A 19 19.18 -13.86 -2.08
N VAL A 20 19.11 -15.14 -2.42
CA VAL A 20 18.22 -15.67 -3.47
C VAL A 20 16.75 -15.34 -3.22
N ALA A 21 16.26 -15.58 -2.01
CA ALA A 21 14.84 -15.34 -1.68
C ALA A 21 14.48 -13.85 -1.75
N ARG A 22 15.32 -12.98 -1.20
CA ARG A 22 15.14 -11.53 -1.25
C ARG A 22 15.19 -11.01 -2.67
N LEU A 23 16.16 -11.46 -3.45
CA LEU A 23 16.31 -11.10 -4.86
C LEU A 23 15.08 -11.48 -5.66
N SER A 24 14.55 -12.70 -5.45
CA SER A 24 13.33 -13.18 -6.13
C SER A 24 12.14 -12.26 -5.86
N THR A 25 11.91 -11.89 -4.60
CA THR A 25 10.82 -11.00 -4.22
C THR A 25 10.98 -9.61 -4.82
N ILE A 26 12.18 -9.04 -4.78
CA ILE A 26 12.47 -7.72 -5.38
C ILE A 26 12.24 -7.74 -6.89
N ARG A 27 12.63 -8.80 -7.57
CA ARG A 27 12.39 -8.96 -9.01
C ARG A 27 10.90 -9.03 -9.35
N LEU A 28 10.11 -9.72 -8.53
CA LEU A 28 8.66 -9.76 -8.70
C LEU A 28 8.04 -8.38 -8.53
N LEU A 29 8.52 -7.61 -7.57
CA LEU A 29 8.08 -6.23 -7.36
C LEU A 29 8.41 -5.35 -8.57
N LEU A 30 9.65 -5.40 -9.06
CA LEU A 30 10.06 -4.62 -10.23
C LEU A 30 9.28 -5.01 -11.48
N ALA A 31 8.98 -6.31 -11.66
CA ALA A 31 8.16 -6.78 -12.76
C ALA A 31 6.73 -6.22 -12.67
N ALA A 32 6.14 -6.20 -11.47
CA ALA A 32 4.81 -5.63 -11.27
C ALA A 32 4.77 -4.12 -11.54
N ILE A 33 5.79 -3.38 -11.12
CA ILE A 33 5.95 -1.96 -11.42
C ILE A 33 6.05 -1.75 -12.93
N LYS A 34 6.91 -2.52 -13.58
CA LYS A 34 7.12 -2.42 -15.04
C LYS A 34 5.84 -2.72 -15.81
N GLN A 35 5.11 -3.74 -15.42
CA GLN A 35 3.84 -4.10 -16.05
C GLN A 35 2.84 -2.95 -15.98
N ARG A 36 2.75 -2.31 -14.84
CA ARG A 36 1.86 -1.16 -14.66
C ARG A 36 2.31 0.05 -15.48
N GLU A 37 3.62 0.30 -15.57
CA GLU A 37 4.16 1.36 -16.43
C GLU A 37 3.82 1.14 -17.90
N VAL A 38 3.89 -0.10 -18.36
CA VAL A 38 3.52 -0.46 -19.74
C VAL A 38 2.01 -0.29 -19.96
N ASP A 39 1.19 -0.76 -19.05
CA ASP A 39 -0.28 -0.69 -19.16
C ASP A 39 -0.77 0.75 -19.14
N GLU A 40 -0.22 1.58 -18.26
CA GLU A 40 -0.65 2.97 -18.11
C GLU A 40 0.16 3.95 -18.98
N ARG A 41 1.18 3.48 -19.66
CA ARG A 41 2.08 4.25 -20.56
C ARG A 41 2.69 5.47 -19.87
N ARG A 42 3.11 5.30 -18.62
CA ARG A 42 3.76 6.35 -17.83
C ARG A 42 4.68 5.74 -16.78
N ASP A 43 5.62 6.56 -16.30
CA ASP A 43 6.45 6.16 -15.17
C ASP A 43 5.64 6.16 -13.87
N MET A 44 6.02 5.29 -12.94
CA MET A 44 5.39 5.21 -11.63
C MET A 44 6.05 6.18 -10.65
N SER A 45 5.24 6.98 -9.98
CA SER A 45 5.68 7.79 -8.84
C SER A 45 5.87 6.90 -7.60
N ASP A 46 6.46 7.47 -6.55
CA ASP A 46 6.60 6.76 -5.26
C ASP A 46 5.24 6.34 -4.70
N ALA A 47 4.21 7.17 -4.85
CA ALA A 47 2.85 6.84 -4.45
C ALA A 47 2.28 5.67 -5.27
N ASP A 48 2.53 5.63 -6.56
CA ASP A 48 2.11 4.53 -7.43
C ASP A 48 2.81 3.22 -7.05
N VAL A 49 4.11 3.28 -6.75
CA VAL A 49 4.88 2.12 -6.30
C VAL A 49 4.32 1.61 -4.96
N ALA A 50 3.98 2.49 -4.05
CA ALA A 50 3.35 2.10 -2.77
C ALA A 50 2.03 1.37 -2.98
N VAL A 51 1.21 1.77 -3.94
CA VAL A 51 -0.03 1.08 -4.30
C VAL A 51 0.24 -0.33 -4.83
N VAL A 52 1.25 -0.49 -5.68
CA VAL A 52 1.66 -1.80 -6.19
C VAL A 52 2.10 -2.71 -5.05
N ILE A 53 2.92 -2.21 -4.14
CA ILE A 53 3.39 -2.96 -2.97
C ILE A 53 2.22 -3.38 -2.08
N ASP A 54 1.31 -2.46 -1.78
CA ASP A 54 0.14 -2.73 -0.94
C ASP A 54 -0.72 -3.87 -1.52
N LYS A 55 -0.95 -3.85 -2.82
CA LYS A 55 -1.67 -4.92 -3.51
C LYS A 55 -0.95 -6.27 -3.39
N MET A 56 0.37 -6.29 -3.60
CA MET A 56 1.18 -7.50 -3.47
C MET A 56 1.16 -8.05 -2.05
N VAL A 57 1.23 -7.19 -1.05
CA VAL A 57 1.15 -7.58 0.37
C VAL A 57 -0.22 -8.19 0.68
N LYS A 58 -1.31 -7.58 0.22
CA LYS A 58 -2.66 -8.12 0.42
C LYS A 58 -2.84 -9.50 -0.21
N GLN A 59 -2.35 -9.69 -1.43
CA GLN A 59 -2.39 -10.98 -2.11
C GLN A 59 -1.64 -12.06 -1.31
N ARG A 60 -0.48 -11.72 -0.76
CA ARG A 60 0.30 -12.65 0.05
C ARG A 60 -0.33 -12.96 1.39
N ARG A 61 -0.98 -11.99 2.02
CA ARG A 61 -1.75 -12.23 3.26
C ARG A 61 -2.89 -13.20 3.04
N ASP A 62 -3.61 -13.10 1.92
CA ASP A 62 -4.67 -14.04 1.56
C ASP A 62 -4.09 -15.44 1.37
N SER A 63 -2.96 -15.55 0.68
CA SER A 63 -2.25 -16.82 0.50
C SER A 63 -1.78 -17.42 1.84
N ILE A 64 -1.24 -16.60 2.73
CA ILE A 64 -0.82 -17.03 4.07
C ILE A 64 -1.99 -17.64 4.83
N THR A 65 -3.13 -16.96 4.83
CA THR A 65 -4.35 -17.45 5.49
C THR A 65 -4.78 -18.80 4.95
N GLN A 66 -4.76 -18.97 3.63
CA GLN A 66 -5.11 -20.24 2.99
C GLN A 66 -4.13 -21.34 3.30
N PHE A 67 -2.82 -21.06 3.26
CA PHE A 67 -1.78 -22.05 3.59
C PHE A 67 -1.85 -22.48 5.04
N GLU A 68 -2.08 -21.56 5.96
CA GLU A 68 -2.24 -21.88 7.38
C GLU A 68 -3.51 -22.74 7.63
N ALA A 69 -4.61 -22.41 6.97
CA ALA A 69 -5.84 -23.21 7.04
C ALA A 69 -5.62 -24.61 6.48
N GLY A 70 -4.80 -24.75 5.43
CA GLY A 70 -4.42 -26.03 4.83
C GLY A 70 -3.29 -26.77 5.54
N LYS A 71 -2.84 -26.27 6.69
CA LYS A 71 -1.72 -26.82 7.49
C LYS A 71 -0.40 -26.88 6.73
N ARG A 72 -0.19 -25.93 5.82
CA ARG A 72 1.04 -25.76 5.06
C ARG A 72 1.84 -24.57 5.59
N GLN A 73 2.29 -24.69 6.84
CA GLN A 73 3.08 -23.65 7.51
C GLN A 73 4.40 -23.34 6.77
N ASP A 74 4.98 -24.31 6.12
CA ASP A 74 6.18 -24.14 5.27
C ASP A 74 5.94 -23.11 4.16
N LEU A 75 4.83 -23.21 3.45
CA LEU A 75 4.47 -22.28 2.38
C LEU A 75 4.02 -20.92 2.94
N ALA A 76 3.28 -20.92 4.05
CA ALA A 76 2.91 -19.69 4.74
C ALA A 76 4.14 -18.88 5.17
N ASN A 77 5.18 -19.55 5.67
CA ASN A 77 6.42 -18.90 6.11
C ASN A 77 7.19 -18.26 4.94
N LEU A 78 7.19 -18.87 3.76
CA LEU A 78 7.79 -18.29 2.56
C LEU A 78 7.06 -17.01 2.16
N GLU A 79 5.74 -17.02 2.16
CA GLU A 79 4.92 -15.84 1.88
C GLU A 79 5.14 -14.72 2.92
N LYS A 80 5.27 -15.08 4.20
CA LYS A 80 5.56 -14.11 5.28
C LYS A 80 6.93 -13.44 5.07
N ALA A 81 7.92 -14.18 4.63
CA ALA A 81 9.24 -13.62 4.32
C ALA A 81 9.17 -12.63 3.16
N GLU A 82 8.38 -12.92 2.13
CA GLU A 82 8.14 -12.01 1.01
C GLU A 82 7.43 -10.73 1.46
N VAL A 83 6.43 -10.85 2.33
CA VAL A 83 5.75 -9.69 2.92
C VAL A 83 6.72 -8.79 3.67
N ALA A 84 7.66 -9.36 4.43
CA ALA A 84 8.67 -8.59 5.15
C ALA A 84 9.55 -7.77 4.21
N VAL A 85 9.98 -8.36 3.08
CA VAL A 85 10.76 -7.64 2.05
C VAL A 85 9.96 -6.49 1.45
N LEU A 86 8.71 -6.73 1.10
CA LEU A 86 7.83 -5.72 0.50
C LEU A 86 7.52 -4.58 1.45
N LYS A 87 7.22 -4.89 2.71
CA LYS A 87 6.90 -3.87 3.73
C LYS A 87 8.07 -2.93 4.02
N ALA A 88 9.31 -3.35 3.83
CA ALA A 88 10.46 -2.49 4.03
C ALA A 88 10.45 -1.25 3.11
N TYR A 89 9.73 -1.31 2.00
CA TYR A 89 9.58 -0.19 1.05
C TYR A 89 8.31 0.64 1.28
N MET A 90 7.43 0.21 2.16
CA MET A 90 6.21 0.97 2.44
C MET A 90 6.53 2.20 3.29
N PRO A 91 5.82 3.33 3.07
CA PRO A 91 5.88 4.46 3.97
C PRO A 91 5.51 4.03 5.38
N GLU A 92 5.97 4.79 6.38
CA GLU A 92 5.58 4.55 7.77
C GLU A 92 4.06 4.57 7.89
N GLN A 93 3.50 3.53 8.51
CA GLN A 93 2.06 3.42 8.70
C GLN A 93 1.60 4.39 9.78
N LEU A 94 0.47 5.05 9.53
CA LEU A 94 -0.15 5.94 10.50
C LEU A 94 -0.83 5.14 11.60
N THR A 95 -0.80 5.69 12.82
CA THR A 95 -1.58 5.17 13.94
C THR A 95 -3.07 5.50 13.76
N ASP A 96 -3.94 4.81 14.50
CA ASP A 96 -5.39 5.09 14.46
C ASP A 96 -5.71 6.53 14.87
N VAL A 97 -4.96 7.09 15.81
CA VAL A 97 -5.09 8.50 16.24
C VAL A 97 -4.73 9.45 15.10
N GLU A 98 -3.62 9.20 14.42
CA GLU A 98 -3.18 10.01 13.28
C GLU A 98 -4.16 9.89 12.11
N ILE A 99 -4.66 8.71 11.83
CA ILE A 99 -5.69 8.49 10.80
C ILE A 99 -6.95 9.27 11.14
N GLY A 100 -7.41 9.22 12.40
CA GLY A 100 -8.57 9.97 12.87
C GLY A 100 -8.40 11.47 12.68
N ALA A 101 -7.23 12.02 13.02
CA ALA A 101 -6.92 13.43 12.82
C ALA A 101 -6.93 13.84 11.35
N GLU A 102 -6.38 13.00 10.46
CA GLU A 102 -6.40 13.26 9.02
C GLU A 102 -7.82 13.22 8.43
N ILE A 103 -8.65 12.30 8.91
CA ILE A 103 -10.07 12.23 8.52
C ILE A 103 -10.81 13.50 8.95
N ASP A 104 -10.63 13.94 10.19
CA ASP A 104 -11.29 15.16 10.69
C ASP A 104 -10.86 16.39 9.90
N ALA A 105 -9.58 16.52 9.61
CA ALA A 105 -9.04 17.61 8.79
C ALA A 105 -9.59 17.59 7.36
N ALA A 106 -9.71 16.40 6.75
CA ALA A 106 -10.26 16.25 5.40
C ALA A 106 -11.75 16.60 5.34
N ILE A 107 -12.53 16.21 6.34
CA ILE A 107 -13.94 16.56 6.45
C ILE A 107 -14.10 18.09 6.58
N ALA A 108 -13.33 18.72 7.45
CA ALA A 108 -13.36 20.17 7.65
C ALA A 108 -12.98 20.92 6.37
N ALA A 109 -11.93 20.47 5.67
CA ALA A 109 -11.50 21.08 4.40
C ALA A 109 -12.56 20.92 3.30
N ALA A 110 -13.17 19.75 3.19
CA ALA A 110 -14.23 19.50 2.22
C ALA A 110 -15.45 20.40 2.46
N LEU A 111 -15.88 20.55 3.71
CA LEU A 111 -17.00 21.44 4.06
C LEU A 111 -16.65 22.91 3.77
N ALA A 112 -15.42 23.34 4.08
CA ALA A 112 -14.96 24.70 3.79
C ALA A 112 -14.95 25.00 2.28
N ASN A 113 -14.74 23.98 1.45
CA ASN A 113 -14.75 24.08 -0.01
C ASN A 113 -16.12 23.81 -0.65
N GLY A 114 -17.18 23.83 0.15
CA GLY A 114 -18.55 23.74 -0.35
C GLY A 114 -19.07 22.33 -0.57
N ALA A 115 -18.40 21.31 -0.04
CA ALA A 115 -18.92 19.95 -0.11
C ALA A 115 -20.21 19.82 0.73
N PRO A 116 -21.18 18.99 0.29
CA PRO A 116 -22.35 18.71 1.10
C PRO A 116 -21.98 18.09 2.45
N SER A 117 -22.74 18.40 3.49
CA SER A 117 -22.62 17.72 4.78
C SER A 117 -23.21 16.31 4.70
N GLY A 118 -22.81 15.44 5.61
CA GLY A 118 -23.30 14.07 5.69
C GLY A 118 -22.76 13.15 4.59
N PRO A 119 -23.42 12.03 4.32
CA PRO A 119 -22.93 11.01 3.38
C PRO A 119 -22.67 11.50 1.95
N ALA A 120 -23.38 12.55 1.52
CA ALA A 120 -23.21 13.13 0.19
C ALA A 120 -21.81 13.74 -0.03
N GLY A 121 -21.12 14.13 1.04
CA GLY A 121 -19.76 14.66 1.00
C GLY A 121 -18.66 13.63 0.94
N MET A 122 -18.97 12.36 1.06
CA MET A 122 -17.97 11.29 1.19
C MET A 122 -17.00 11.22 0.02
N GLY A 123 -17.48 11.41 -1.20
CA GLY A 123 -16.63 11.36 -2.40
C GLY A 123 -15.48 12.36 -2.37
N LYS A 124 -15.75 13.60 -1.97
CA LYS A 124 -14.73 14.65 -1.86
C LYS A 124 -13.76 14.39 -0.73
N VAL A 125 -14.25 13.94 0.42
CA VAL A 125 -13.43 13.58 1.58
C VAL A 125 -12.49 12.44 1.22
N MET A 126 -13.01 11.37 0.61
CA MET A 126 -12.21 10.22 0.20
C MET A 126 -11.17 10.56 -0.87
N ALA A 127 -11.48 11.43 -1.81
CA ALA A 127 -10.52 11.88 -2.83
C ALA A 127 -9.31 12.57 -2.19
N GLU A 128 -9.54 13.42 -1.20
CA GLU A 128 -8.46 14.10 -0.46
C GLU A 128 -7.65 13.13 0.38
N LEU A 129 -8.30 12.24 1.11
CA LEU A 129 -7.64 11.23 1.95
C LEU A 129 -6.84 10.24 1.13
N LYS A 130 -7.33 9.83 -0.02
CA LYS A 130 -6.63 8.90 -0.91
C LYS A 130 -5.26 9.46 -1.33
N GLY A 131 -5.18 10.75 -1.62
CA GLY A 131 -3.90 11.38 -1.94
C GLY A 131 -2.93 11.44 -0.77
N LYS A 132 -3.43 11.64 0.46
CA LYS A 132 -2.61 11.77 1.67
C LYS A 132 -2.24 10.44 2.32
N LEU A 133 -3.14 9.46 2.31
CA LEU A 133 -3.03 8.22 3.07
C LEU A 133 -2.66 7.00 2.24
N ALA A 134 -2.56 7.13 0.92
CA ALA A 134 -2.22 6.00 0.06
C ALA A 134 -0.90 5.35 0.48
N GLY A 135 -0.93 4.05 0.75
CA GLY A 135 0.23 3.30 1.23
C GLY A 135 0.57 3.49 2.72
N ARG A 136 -0.09 4.42 3.43
CA ARG A 136 0.17 4.69 4.86
C ARG A 136 -0.95 4.20 5.78
N ALA A 137 -2.09 3.83 5.22
CA ALA A 137 -3.23 3.31 5.95
C ALA A 137 -4.03 2.35 5.06
N ASP A 138 -4.78 1.44 5.68
CA ASP A 138 -5.74 0.60 4.96
C ASP A 138 -6.95 1.44 4.54
N MET A 139 -7.08 1.70 3.26
CA MET A 139 -8.13 2.56 2.73
C MET A 139 -9.54 1.99 2.93
N THR A 140 -9.70 0.68 3.06
CA THR A 140 -10.99 0.07 3.40
C THR A 140 -11.42 0.45 4.82
N ALA A 141 -10.49 0.39 5.77
CA ALA A 141 -10.74 0.81 7.14
C ALA A 141 -10.98 2.32 7.24
N VAL A 142 -10.23 3.12 6.48
CA VAL A 142 -10.40 4.58 6.39
C VAL A 142 -11.79 4.92 5.87
N SER A 143 -12.22 4.26 4.79
CA SER A 143 -13.56 4.46 4.22
C SER A 143 -14.68 4.19 5.23
N ALA A 144 -14.57 3.11 5.98
CA ALA A 144 -15.53 2.78 7.03
C ALA A 144 -15.58 3.86 8.13
N LYS A 145 -14.43 4.36 8.55
CA LYS A 145 -14.34 5.44 9.55
C LYS A 145 -14.93 6.76 9.03
N VAL A 146 -14.68 7.11 7.79
CA VAL A 146 -15.26 8.31 7.15
C VAL A 146 -16.78 8.19 7.11
N LYS A 147 -17.28 7.06 6.66
CA LYS A 147 -18.73 6.80 6.61
C LYS A 147 -19.38 6.95 7.97
N ALA A 148 -18.78 6.41 9.02
CA ALA A 148 -19.27 6.52 10.39
C ALA A 148 -19.31 7.98 10.88
N LYS A 149 -18.30 8.78 10.56
CA LYS A 149 -18.23 10.20 10.95
C LYS A 149 -19.17 11.09 10.18
N LEU A 150 -19.54 10.74 8.94
CA LEU A 150 -20.47 11.48 8.10
C LEU A 150 -21.93 11.08 8.27
N ALA A 151 -22.17 9.98 8.97
CA ALA A 151 -23.52 9.49 9.24
C ALA A 151 -24.33 10.43 10.15
#